data_a52a61e327628b3e4ea5bfc5b8773810
#
_entry.id   a52a61e327628b3e4ea5bfc5b8773810
#
_cell.length_a   1.000
_cell.length_b   1.000
_cell.length_c   1.000
_cell.angle_alpha   90.00
_cell.angle_beta   90.00
_cell.angle_gamma   90.00
#
_symmetry.space_group_name_H-M   'P 1'
#
loop_
_entity.id
_entity.type
_entity.pdbx_description
1 polymer ?
#
loop_
_entity_poly.entity_id
_entity_poly.type
_entity_poly.pdbx_seq_one_letter_code
_entity_poly.pdbx_strand_id
1 'polypeptide(L)'
;MQVCDVWVRERTRLYLAPSAQAVAARERARRGDPDGAIPVMRTAVNDLFETGQLTGGVLAAARLVEMLLDRGAHGDAAEAEAAIDRLVALPTDPRFVLRDIWLLRLRALLAGRHGEDPAYRDYRDRYRAMATSLGFEGHIAWAEAMP
;
A
#
# COMPACT_ATOMS: atom_id res chain seq x y z
N MET A 1 -5.79 -40.54 2.49
CA MET A 1 -6.01 -39.53 1.41
C MET A 1 -6.79 -38.29 1.84
N GLN A 2 -7.75 -38.38 2.78
CA GLN A 2 -8.56 -37.25 3.27
C GLN A 2 -7.81 -36.20 4.15
N VAL A 3 -6.80 -36.61 4.90
CA VAL A 3 -6.06 -35.71 5.83
C VAL A 3 -5.17 -34.73 5.09
N CYS A 4 -4.53 -35.12 3.98
CA CYS A 4 -3.72 -34.24 3.15
C CYS A 4 -4.54 -33.10 2.47
N ASP A 5 -5.76 -33.42 2.03
CA ASP A 5 -6.63 -32.46 1.36
C ASP A 5 -7.13 -31.36 2.30
N VAL A 6 -7.39 -31.69 3.56
CA VAL A 6 -7.80 -30.72 4.58
C VAL A 6 -6.65 -29.78 4.91
N TRP A 7 -5.43 -30.30 5.10
CA TRP A 7 -4.24 -29.51 5.38
C TRP A 7 -3.86 -28.57 4.23
N VAL A 8 -3.97 -29.05 2.98
CA VAL A 8 -3.69 -28.21 1.80
C VAL A 8 -4.72 -27.10 1.67
N ARG A 9 -6.02 -27.40 1.86
CA ARG A 9 -7.09 -26.39 1.80
C ARG A 9 -6.97 -25.35 2.91
N GLU A 10 -6.62 -25.75 4.12
CA GLU A 10 -6.48 -24.84 5.25
C GLU A 10 -5.25 -23.95 5.11
N ARG A 11 -4.12 -24.48 4.67
CA ARG A 11 -2.92 -23.68 4.34
C ARG A 11 -3.17 -22.71 3.20
N THR A 12 -3.82 -23.14 2.13
CA THR A 12 -4.19 -22.28 1.00
C THR A 12 -5.14 -21.16 1.46
N ARG A 13 -6.11 -21.47 2.30
CA ARG A 13 -7.05 -20.50 2.85
C ARG A 13 -6.33 -19.45 3.72
N LEU A 14 -5.46 -19.88 4.62
CA LEU A 14 -4.65 -19.00 5.47
C LEU A 14 -3.70 -18.12 4.65
N TYR A 15 -3.14 -18.67 3.56
CA TYR A 15 -2.26 -17.94 2.66
C TYR A 15 -2.98 -16.86 1.84
N LEU A 16 -4.20 -17.15 1.38
CA LEU A 16 -4.99 -16.21 0.56
C LEU A 16 -5.84 -15.24 1.39
N ALA A 17 -6.14 -15.57 2.65
CA ALA A 17 -7.00 -14.76 3.50
C ALA A 17 -6.53 -13.30 3.67
N PRO A 18 -5.24 -13.00 3.91
CA PRO A 18 -4.79 -11.62 4.07
C PRO A 18 -4.99 -10.77 2.82
N SER A 19 -4.75 -11.33 1.62
CA SER A 19 -5.00 -10.63 0.36
C SER A 19 -6.49 -10.34 0.15
N ALA A 20 -7.35 -11.31 0.45
CA ALA A 20 -8.80 -11.13 0.38
C ALA A 20 -9.30 -10.08 1.40
N GLN A 21 -8.74 -10.07 2.61
CA GLN A 21 -9.04 -9.07 3.62
C GLN A 21 -8.62 -7.66 3.19
N ALA A 22 -7.46 -7.51 2.56
CA ALA A 22 -6.99 -6.23 2.03
C ALA A 22 -7.94 -5.70 0.93
N VAL A 23 -8.40 -6.57 0.03
CA VAL A 23 -9.38 -6.20 -1.01
C VAL A 23 -10.72 -5.78 -0.37
N ALA A 24 -11.22 -6.55 0.58
CA ALA A 24 -12.48 -6.25 1.29
C ALA A 24 -12.38 -4.93 2.08
N ALA A 25 -11.26 -4.67 2.75
CA ALA A 25 -11.03 -3.43 3.47
C ALA A 25 -11.01 -2.22 2.52
N ARG A 26 -10.34 -2.34 1.38
CA ARG A 26 -10.34 -1.28 0.36
C ARG A 26 -11.75 -0.96 -0.13
N GLU A 27 -12.53 -1.98 -0.43
CA GLU A 27 -13.90 -1.80 -0.89
C GLU A 27 -14.79 -1.19 0.21
N ARG A 28 -14.60 -1.57 1.46
CA ARG A 28 -15.29 -0.99 2.61
C ARG A 28 -15.00 0.51 2.75
N ALA A 29 -13.73 0.91 2.64
CA ALA A 29 -13.34 2.31 2.66
C ALA A 29 -13.98 3.12 1.52
N ARG A 30 -14.01 2.55 0.29
CA ARG A 30 -14.65 3.18 -0.86
C ARG A 30 -16.16 3.39 -0.68
N ARG A 31 -16.80 2.57 0.13
CA ARG A 31 -18.22 2.69 0.50
C ARG A 31 -18.46 3.68 1.64
N GLY A 32 -17.42 4.37 2.12
CA GLY A 32 -17.54 5.42 3.11
C GLY A 32 -17.36 4.97 4.55
N ASP A 33 -16.76 3.80 4.79
CA ASP A 33 -16.44 3.31 6.14
C ASP A 33 -14.92 3.09 6.29
N PRO A 34 -14.11 4.18 6.31
CA PRO A 34 -12.67 4.07 6.54
C PRO A 34 -12.33 3.59 7.97
N ASP A 35 -13.12 3.96 8.96
CA ASP A 35 -12.89 3.59 10.36
C ASP A 35 -12.98 2.08 10.59
N GLY A 36 -13.92 1.42 9.93
CA GLY A 36 -14.01 -0.04 9.95
C GLY A 36 -13.02 -0.74 9.03
N ALA A 37 -12.57 -0.07 7.97
CA ALA A 37 -11.66 -0.64 6.98
C ALA A 37 -10.18 -0.62 7.43
N ILE A 38 -9.72 0.47 8.04
CA ILE A 38 -8.30 0.65 8.41
C ILE A 38 -7.79 -0.44 9.36
N PRO A 39 -8.48 -0.84 10.44
CA PRO A 39 -8.01 -1.94 11.29
C PRO A 39 -7.85 -3.26 10.54
N VAL A 40 -8.76 -3.57 9.62
CA VAL A 40 -8.68 -4.79 8.78
C VAL A 40 -7.49 -4.72 7.83
N MET A 41 -7.29 -3.57 7.19
CA MET A 41 -6.14 -3.36 6.29
C MET A 41 -4.80 -3.47 7.04
N ARG A 42 -4.72 -2.92 8.25
CA ARG A 42 -3.52 -2.99 9.12
C ARG A 42 -3.17 -4.44 9.45
N THR A 43 -4.16 -5.25 9.83
CA THR A 43 -3.97 -6.69 10.07
C THR A 43 -3.50 -7.40 8.80
N ALA A 44 -4.16 -7.15 7.67
CA ALA A 44 -3.78 -7.76 6.39
C ALA A 44 -2.34 -7.42 5.97
N VAL A 45 -1.90 -6.18 6.16
CA VAL A 45 -0.50 -5.75 5.89
C VAL A 45 0.49 -6.56 6.72
N ASN A 46 0.22 -6.71 8.03
CA ASN A 46 1.10 -7.46 8.92
C ASN A 46 1.17 -8.93 8.50
N ASP A 47 0.04 -9.58 8.29
CA ASP A 47 -0.04 -10.98 7.90
C ASP A 47 0.67 -11.25 6.56
N LEU A 48 0.53 -10.34 5.58
CA LEU A 48 1.20 -10.46 4.28
C LEU A 48 2.72 -10.39 4.41
N PHE A 49 3.25 -9.48 5.24
CA PHE A 49 4.69 -9.40 5.47
C PHE A 49 5.21 -10.58 6.30
N GLU A 50 4.50 -11.00 7.33
CA GLU A 50 4.88 -12.15 8.17
C GLU A 50 4.92 -13.47 7.38
N THR A 51 4.05 -13.61 6.39
CA THR A 51 4.02 -14.79 5.50
C THR A 51 4.94 -14.68 4.29
N GLY A 52 5.72 -13.60 4.19
CA GLY A 52 6.68 -13.38 3.09
C GLY A 52 6.04 -13.00 1.76
N GLN A 53 4.79 -12.60 1.75
CA GLN A 53 4.06 -12.16 0.54
C GLN A 53 4.39 -10.70 0.22
N LEU A 54 5.64 -10.42 -0.16
CA LEU A 54 6.16 -9.05 -0.30
C LEU A 54 5.35 -8.18 -1.26
N THR A 55 4.99 -8.69 -2.43
CA THR A 55 4.20 -7.93 -3.42
C THR A 55 2.84 -7.54 -2.85
N GLY A 56 2.12 -8.49 -2.27
CA GLY A 56 0.84 -8.24 -1.60
C GLY A 56 0.98 -7.27 -0.43
N GLY A 57 2.03 -7.43 0.37
CA GLY A 57 2.35 -6.55 1.50
C GLY A 57 2.61 -5.11 1.07
N VAL A 58 3.37 -4.90 -0.01
CA VAL A 58 3.61 -3.55 -0.56
C VAL A 58 2.32 -2.90 -1.03
N LEU A 59 1.49 -3.63 -1.78
CA LEU A 59 0.21 -3.11 -2.27
C LEU A 59 -0.75 -2.78 -1.12
N ALA A 60 -0.88 -3.66 -0.14
CA ALA A 60 -1.74 -3.45 1.02
C ALA A 60 -1.25 -2.27 1.88
N ALA A 61 0.06 -2.16 2.14
CA ALA A 61 0.64 -1.05 2.88
C ALA A 61 0.44 0.28 2.15
N ALA A 62 0.61 0.31 0.82
CA ALA A 62 0.33 1.50 0.03
C ALA A 62 -1.13 1.95 0.17
N ARG A 63 -2.08 1.01 0.12
CA ARG A 63 -3.51 1.31 0.33
C ARG A 63 -3.81 1.76 1.76
N LEU A 64 -3.16 1.17 2.75
CA LEU A 64 -3.27 1.64 4.14
C LEU A 64 -2.85 3.11 4.26
N VAL A 65 -1.71 3.48 3.70
CA VAL A 65 -1.23 4.87 3.72
C VAL A 65 -2.23 5.81 3.05
N GLU A 66 -2.73 5.47 1.85
CA GLU A 66 -3.76 6.28 1.17
C GLU A 66 -5.00 6.46 2.05
N MET A 67 -5.52 5.38 2.64
CA MET A 67 -6.71 5.42 3.51
C MET A 67 -6.49 6.29 4.76
N LEU A 68 -5.32 6.22 5.39
CA LEU A 68 -4.95 7.05 6.53
C LEU A 68 -4.90 8.54 6.14
N LEU A 69 -4.22 8.87 5.04
CA LEU A 69 -4.11 10.25 4.58
C LEU A 69 -5.46 10.83 4.13
N ASP A 70 -6.32 10.02 3.51
CA ASP A 70 -7.67 10.43 3.11
C ASP A 70 -8.57 10.68 4.33
N ARG A 71 -8.52 9.81 5.36
CA ARG A 71 -9.27 10.00 6.60
C ARG A 71 -8.79 11.23 7.38
N GLY A 72 -7.49 11.39 7.50
CA GLY A 72 -6.84 12.55 8.13
C GLY A 72 -7.17 12.74 9.60
N ALA A 73 -7.43 11.65 10.34
CA ALA A 73 -7.65 11.71 11.78
C ALA A 73 -6.33 11.95 12.54
N HIS A 74 -6.45 12.28 13.82
CA HIS A 74 -5.28 12.47 14.68
C HIS A 74 -4.42 11.19 14.72
N GLY A 75 -3.14 11.33 14.44
CA GLY A 75 -2.17 10.21 14.38
C GLY A 75 -2.05 9.52 13.03
N ASP A 76 -2.96 9.73 12.09
CA ASP A 76 -2.94 9.06 10.78
C ASP A 76 -1.68 9.39 9.96
N ALA A 77 -1.24 10.64 9.99
CA ALA A 77 -0.03 11.05 9.28
C ALA A 77 1.22 10.35 9.84
N ALA A 78 1.33 10.23 11.16
CA ALA A 78 2.44 9.53 11.81
C ALA A 78 2.42 8.02 11.50
N GLU A 79 1.23 7.39 11.48
CA GLU A 79 1.09 5.99 11.09
C GLU A 79 1.42 5.78 9.61
N ALA A 80 1.02 6.69 8.74
CA ALA A 80 1.36 6.67 7.32
C ALA A 80 2.89 6.76 7.10
N GLU A 81 3.56 7.66 7.83
CA GLU A 81 5.02 7.79 7.80
C GLU A 81 5.70 6.48 8.25
N ALA A 82 5.27 5.90 9.37
CA ALA A 82 5.80 4.62 9.84
C ALA A 82 5.60 3.48 8.84
N ALA A 83 4.46 3.44 8.14
CA ALA A 83 4.22 2.45 7.09
C ALA A 83 5.13 2.66 5.87
N ILE A 84 5.40 3.91 5.47
CA ILE A 84 6.36 4.26 4.42
C ILE A 84 7.77 3.81 4.82
N ASP A 85 8.21 4.10 6.04
CA ASP A 85 9.51 3.69 6.57
C ASP A 85 9.68 2.17 6.55
N ARG A 86 8.62 1.43 6.90
CA ARG A 86 8.62 -0.03 6.79
C ARG A 86 8.84 -0.51 5.36
N LEU A 87 8.21 0.15 4.37
CA LEU A 87 8.44 -0.16 2.95
C LEU A 87 9.88 0.13 2.51
N VAL A 88 10.46 1.23 2.99
CA VAL A 88 11.88 1.57 2.72
C VAL A 88 12.82 0.51 3.27
N ALA A 89 12.54 0.00 4.46
CA ALA A 89 13.36 -0.97 5.17
C ALA A 89 13.26 -2.41 4.63
N LEU A 90 12.33 -2.69 3.69
CA LEU A 90 12.20 -4.03 3.12
C LEU A 90 13.48 -4.45 2.38
N PRO A 91 14.02 -5.63 2.68
CA PRO A 91 15.10 -6.21 1.89
C PRO A 91 14.58 -6.62 0.52
N THR A 92 14.85 -5.83 -0.50
CA THR A 92 14.33 -6.06 -1.84
C THR A 92 15.45 -6.08 -2.88
N ASP A 93 15.24 -6.89 -3.93
CA ASP A 93 16.07 -6.85 -5.13
C ASP A 93 15.94 -5.45 -5.79
N PRO A 94 17.04 -4.86 -6.30
CA PRO A 94 17.00 -3.58 -7.02
C PRO A 94 16.01 -3.55 -8.18
N ARG A 95 15.58 -4.72 -8.67
CA ARG A 95 14.57 -4.86 -9.73
C ARG A 95 13.13 -4.84 -9.22
N PHE A 96 12.91 -4.71 -7.91
CA PHE A 96 11.57 -4.63 -7.35
C PHE A 96 10.99 -3.21 -7.47
N VAL A 97 10.81 -2.77 -8.71
CA VAL A 97 10.34 -1.42 -9.08
C VAL A 97 8.95 -1.09 -8.53
N LEU A 98 8.14 -2.09 -8.22
CA LEU A 98 6.81 -1.88 -7.63
C LEU A 98 6.89 -1.13 -6.30
N ARG A 99 7.82 -1.51 -5.41
CA ARG A 99 8.05 -0.78 -4.16
C ARG A 99 8.45 0.66 -4.42
N ASP A 100 9.37 0.87 -5.36
CA ASP A 100 9.97 2.18 -5.59
C ASP A 100 8.97 3.17 -6.18
N ILE A 101 8.14 2.74 -7.13
CA ILE A 101 7.10 3.60 -7.70
C ILE A 101 6.03 3.96 -6.65
N TRP A 102 5.63 3.01 -5.81
CA TRP A 102 4.71 3.30 -4.72
C TRP A 102 5.31 4.26 -3.70
N LEU A 103 6.58 4.08 -3.31
CA LEU A 103 7.24 4.99 -2.38
C LEU A 103 7.25 6.43 -2.87
N LEU A 104 7.51 6.68 -4.15
CA LEU A 104 7.45 8.03 -4.72
C LEU A 104 6.05 8.64 -4.59
N ARG A 105 5.02 7.87 -4.94
CA ARG A 105 3.63 8.31 -4.79
C ARG A 105 3.27 8.61 -3.34
N LEU A 106 3.55 7.70 -2.43
CA LEU A 106 3.18 7.85 -1.02
C LEU A 106 3.90 9.02 -0.35
N ARG A 107 5.18 9.23 -0.67
CA ARG A 107 5.95 10.39 -0.18
C ARG A 107 5.40 11.71 -0.73
N ALA A 108 4.98 11.73 -2.00
CA ALA A 108 4.32 12.92 -2.53
C ALA A 108 3.01 13.21 -1.77
N LEU A 109 2.16 12.22 -1.57
CA LEU A 109 0.90 12.38 -0.85
C LEU A 109 1.13 12.86 0.60
N LEU A 110 2.11 12.29 1.30
CA LEU A 110 2.46 12.68 2.67
C LEU A 110 2.99 14.12 2.73
N ALA A 111 3.91 14.50 1.83
CA ALA A 111 4.44 15.86 1.74
C ALA A 111 3.33 16.88 1.45
N GLY A 112 2.40 16.55 0.54
CA GLY A 112 1.23 17.37 0.27
C GLY A 112 0.33 17.54 1.50
N ARG A 113 0.17 16.50 2.31
CA ARG A 113 -0.60 16.56 3.56
C ARG A 113 0.05 17.45 4.61
N HIS A 114 1.39 17.50 4.65
CA HIS A 114 2.14 18.37 5.55
C HIS A 114 2.29 19.80 5.05
N GLY A 115 1.86 20.12 3.82
CA GLY A 115 2.05 21.42 3.19
C GLY A 115 3.50 21.69 2.75
N GLU A 116 4.27 20.64 2.53
CA GLU A 116 5.67 20.70 2.11
C GLU A 116 5.77 20.80 0.58
N ASP A 117 5.34 21.93 0.00
CA ASP A 117 5.23 22.12 -1.44
C ASP A 117 6.49 21.77 -2.27
N PRO A 118 7.74 22.11 -1.85
CA PRO A 118 8.92 21.72 -2.62
C PRO A 118 9.13 20.21 -2.65
N ALA A 119 8.95 19.52 -1.53
CA ALA A 119 9.08 18.07 -1.43
C ALA A 119 7.96 17.35 -2.21
N TYR A 120 6.74 17.86 -2.11
CA TYR A 120 5.60 17.37 -2.90
C TYR A 120 5.91 17.39 -4.39
N ARG A 121 6.36 18.52 -4.92
CA ARG A 121 6.67 18.66 -6.35
C ARG A 121 7.79 17.73 -6.80
N ASP A 122 8.88 17.62 -6.02
CA ASP A 122 9.98 16.72 -6.33
C ASP A 122 9.52 15.26 -6.42
N TYR A 123 8.81 14.77 -5.41
CA TYR A 123 8.31 13.39 -5.40
C TYR A 123 7.27 13.16 -6.50
N ARG A 124 6.35 14.08 -6.75
CA ARG A 124 5.36 14.00 -7.83
C ARG A 124 6.03 13.89 -9.20
N ASP A 125 6.99 14.75 -9.49
CA ASP A 125 7.65 14.80 -10.79
C ASP A 125 8.49 13.53 -11.03
N ARG A 126 9.18 13.05 -10.00
CA ARG A 126 9.90 11.75 -10.04
C ARG A 126 8.95 10.58 -10.20
N TYR A 127 7.81 10.59 -9.53
CA TYR A 127 6.78 9.58 -9.68
C TYR A 127 6.25 9.54 -11.11
N ARG A 128 5.92 10.69 -11.67
CA ARG A 128 5.45 10.82 -13.06
C ARG A 128 6.49 10.30 -14.06
N ALA A 129 7.74 10.68 -13.89
CA ALA A 129 8.84 10.24 -14.75
C ALA A 129 9.01 8.70 -14.69
N MET A 130 8.99 8.13 -13.50
CA MET A 130 9.12 6.68 -13.31
C MET A 130 7.92 5.91 -13.89
N ALA A 131 6.70 6.37 -13.65
CA ALA A 131 5.49 5.76 -14.21
C ALA A 131 5.53 5.73 -15.75
N THR A 132 5.92 6.83 -16.36
CA THR A 132 6.07 6.96 -17.82
C THR A 132 7.16 6.02 -18.34
N SER A 133 8.33 5.99 -17.70
CA SER A 133 9.46 5.14 -18.10
C SER A 133 9.13 3.65 -18.02
N LEU A 134 8.32 3.24 -17.03
CA LEU A 134 7.89 1.84 -16.85
C LEU A 134 6.67 1.47 -17.71
N GLY A 135 5.96 2.44 -18.27
CA GLY A 135 4.73 2.21 -19.02
C GLY A 135 3.56 1.71 -18.15
N PHE A 136 3.54 2.07 -16.88
CA PHE A 136 2.47 1.67 -15.94
C PHE A 136 1.26 2.60 -16.07
N GLU A 137 0.35 2.30 -16.98
CA GLU A 137 -0.80 3.14 -17.34
C GLU A 137 -1.60 3.62 -16.13
N GLY A 138 -1.89 2.77 -15.15
CA GLY A 138 -2.60 3.14 -13.94
C GLY A 138 -1.83 4.18 -13.10
N HIS A 139 -0.51 4.03 -12.97
CA HIS A 139 0.33 4.99 -12.27
C HIS A 139 0.49 6.30 -13.06
N ILE A 140 0.53 6.24 -14.39
CA ILE A 140 0.55 7.43 -15.25
C ILE A 140 -0.72 8.26 -15.01
N ALA A 141 -1.89 7.63 -15.08
CA ALA A 141 -3.17 8.30 -14.85
C ALA A 141 -3.25 8.93 -13.43
N TRP A 142 -2.76 8.21 -12.40
CA TRP A 142 -2.71 8.74 -11.03
C TRP A 142 -1.72 9.91 -10.89
N ALA A 143 -0.58 9.86 -11.58
CA ALA A 143 0.40 10.94 -11.57
C ALA A 143 -0.13 12.21 -12.26
N GLU A 144 -0.89 12.05 -13.35
CA GLU A 144 -1.54 13.14 -14.06
C GLU A 144 -2.66 13.81 -13.23
N ALA A 145 -3.36 13.01 -12.41
CA ALA A 145 -4.41 13.50 -11.52
C ALA A 145 -3.87 14.24 -10.27
N MET A 146 -2.58 14.18 -9.99
CA MET A 146 -1.96 14.91 -8.87
C MET A 146 -1.78 16.38 -9.24
N PRO A 147 -2.27 17.32 -8.40
CA PRO A 147 -2.19 18.76 -8.66
C PRO A 147 -0.76 19.31 -8.75
#